data_b2f492218caf2f9a67b05a3d77e66b54
#
_entry.id   b2f492218caf2f9a67b05a3d77e66b54
#
_cell.length_a   1.000
_cell.length_b   1.000
_cell.length_c   1.000
_cell.angle_alpha   90.00
_cell.angle_beta   90.00
_cell.angle_gamma   90.00
#
_symmetry.space_group_name_H-M   'P 1'
#
loop_
_entity.id
_entity.type
_entity.pdbx_description
1 polymer ?
#
loop_
_entity_poly.entity_id
_entity_poly.type
_entity_poly.pdbx_seq_one_letter_code
_entity_poly.pdbx_strand_id
1 'polypeptide(L)'
;ELSLPLLPSDRRQDDSEIEAQVEQQVAEKLPLQLIDVTKDFSNCQSKMVVNGLEQSFTMLALPLPGLAGKIGTKSVDNEGAQLPRLGRELAGAAKLAGVKGVFHSDELPAYGIEAEHVESVRSSLDLSISDGFVLCLAPKWQAELALESVLLRARAAWHRIPQEVRNVVIKKGAPDDGTTAPMRPLPGGARMYPETDIPSQKISSEKWQSILQNLPMTDSQRMVRMDEFNVSSDQKEQILARELDDTFVDHQNGLPAKAWAAVLLENDEVDPRISSLVLSAKEQGEITRESINDVIAYFADKNPELDQILAYAEEHGLKPADESQLADIISAVVA
;
A
#
# COMPACT_ATOMS: atom_id res chain seq x y z
N GLU A 1 3.46 8.81 -13.41
CA GLU A 1 2.67 9.43 -12.34
C GLU A 1 2.28 10.83 -12.76
N LEU A 2 0.98 11.10 -12.83
CA LEU A 2 0.49 12.46 -12.87
C LEU A 2 0.47 12.95 -11.43
N SER A 3 1.42 13.81 -11.05
CA SER A 3 1.29 14.53 -9.80
C SER A 3 0.11 15.49 -9.95
N LEU A 4 -1.00 15.16 -9.31
CA LEU A 4 -2.07 16.12 -9.13
C LEU A 4 -1.53 17.26 -8.26
N PRO A 5 -1.53 18.52 -8.72
CA PRO A 5 -1.22 19.62 -7.83
C PRO A 5 -2.28 19.62 -6.72
N LEU A 6 -1.85 19.49 -5.47
CA LEU A 6 -2.69 19.82 -4.34
C LEU A 6 -3.02 21.31 -4.45
N LEU A 7 -4.24 21.61 -4.91
CA LEU A 7 -4.69 22.97 -5.00
C LEU A 7 -4.80 23.55 -3.58
N PRO A 8 -4.29 24.74 -3.33
CA PRO A 8 -4.51 25.44 -2.09
C PRO A 8 -6.00 25.52 -1.79
N SER A 9 -6.36 25.44 -0.52
CA SER A 9 -7.76 25.41 -0.06
C SER A 9 -8.58 26.63 -0.46
N ASP A 10 -7.92 27.76 -0.76
CA ASP A 10 -8.50 29.01 -1.26
C ASP A 10 -8.80 28.99 -2.76
N ARG A 11 -8.24 28.02 -3.50
CA ARG A 11 -8.44 27.82 -4.94
C ARG A 11 -9.18 26.54 -5.24
N ARG A 12 -10.00 26.06 -4.32
CA ARG A 12 -10.78 24.87 -4.56
C ARG A 12 -11.70 25.08 -5.74
N GLN A 13 -11.38 24.38 -6.79
CA GLN A 13 -12.31 24.08 -7.85
C GLN A 13 -13.29 23.04 -7.34
N ASP A 14 -14.47 23.04 -7.91
CA ASP A 14 -15.39 21.92 -7.80
C ASP A 14 -14.68 20.62 -8.20
N ASP A 15 -14.94 19.52 -7.52
CA ASP A 15 -14.32 18.24 -7.81
C ASP A 15 -14.52 17.83 -9.28
N SER A 16 -15.66 18.21 -9.87
CA SER A 16 -15.93 18.01 -11.29
C SER A 16 -14.99 18.77 -12.22
N GLU A 17 -14.57 19.98 -11.86
CA GLU A 17 -13.60 20.75 -12.66
C GLU A 17 -12.20 20.14 -12.56
N ILE A 18 -11.81 19.66 -11.39
CA ILE A 18 -10.54 18.98 -11.19
C ILE A 18 -10.52 17.66 -11.99
N GLU A 19 -11.59 16.89 -11.92
CA GLU A 19 -11.71 15.64 -12.68
C GLU A 19 -11.63 15.90 -14.18
N ALA A 20 -12.33 16.92 -14.70
CA ALA A 20 -12.29 17.28 -16.11
C ALA A 20 -10.89 17.70 -16.58
N GLN A 21 -10.15 18.47 -15.76
CA GLN A 21 -8.77 18.84 -16.07
C GLN A 21 -7.84 17.63 -16.11
N VAL A 22 -7.99 16.70 -15.16
CA VAL A 22 -7.20 15.47 -15.13
C VAL A 22 -7.53 14.59 -16.34
N GLU A 23 -8.81 14.42 -16.66
CA GLU A 23 -9.24 13.65 -17.81
C GLU A 23 -8.67 14.24 -19.11
N GLN A 24 -8.67 15.57 -19.26
CA GLN A 24 -8.06 16.23 -20.40
C GLN A 24 -6.55 15.93 -20.49
N GLN A 25 -5.80 16.11 -19.40
CA GLN A 25 -4.36 15.84 -19.37
C GLN A 25 -4.03 14.38 -19.70
N VAL A 26 -4.84 13.44 -19.20
CA VAL A 26 -4.68 12.02 -19.50
C VAL A 26 -5.03 11.74 -20.96
N ALA A 27 -6.09 12.37 -21.49
CA ALA A 27 -6.48 12.21 -22.89
C ALA A 27 -5.41 12.73 -23.86
N GLU A 28 -4.71 13.81 -23.51
CA GLU A 28 -3.57 14.33 -24.27
C GLU A 28 -2.37 13.35 -24.27
N LYS A 29 -2.12 12.68 -23.14
CA LYS A 29 -1.05 11.68 -23.02
C LYS A 29 -1.39 10.35 -23.65
N LEU A 30 -2.64 9.94 -23.60
CA LEU A 30 -3.17 8.70 -24.18
C LEU A 30 -4.27 9.02 -25.19
N PRO A 31 -3.94 9.52 -26.39
CA PRO A 31 -4.94 9.86 -27.40
C PRO A 31 -5.64 8.63 -27.96
N LEU A 32 -6.89 8.79 -28.38
CA LEU A 32 -7.59 7.76 -29.15
C LEU A 32 -7.02 7.74 -30.58
N GLN A 33 -6.15 6.79 -30.83
CA GLN A 33 -5.54 6.61 -32.14
C GLN A 33 -5.59 5.12 -32.49
N LEU A 34 -6.48 4.72 -33.38
CA LEU A 34 -6.62 3.36 -33.84
C LEU A 34 -6.01 3.24 -35.23
N ILE A 35 -5.02 2.39 -35.38
CA ILE A 35 -4.28 2.22 -36.61
C ILE A 35 -4.45 0.79 -37.12
N ASP A 36 -4.78 0.67 -38.42
CA ASP A 36 -4.90 -0.62 -39.10
C ASP A 36 -3.51 -1.13 -39.48
N VAL A 37 -3.08 -2.16 -38.78
CA VAL A 37 -1.78 -2.85 -38.98
C VAL A 37 -1.96 -4.24 -39.58
N THR A 38 -3.08 -4.52 -40.22
CA THR A 38 -3.38 -5.83 -40.81
C THR A 38 -2.30 -6.27 -41.78
N LYS A 39 -1.72 -5.34 -42.53
CA LYS A 39 -0.67 -5.62 -43.52
C LYS A 39 0.63 -6.10 -42.87
N ASP A 40 0.93 -5.67 -41.67
CA ASP A 40 2.14 -6.08 -40.94
C ASP A 40 2.11 -7.56 -40.54
N PHE A 41 0.94 -8.21 -40.65
CA PHE A 41 0.71 -9.59 -40.30
C PHE A 41 0.45 -10.50 -41.54
N SER A 42 0.67 -10.02 -42.76
CA SER A 42 0.40 -10.77 -43.97
C SER A 42 1.18 -12.08 -44.05
N ASN A 43 2.38 -12.15 -43.48
CA ASN A 43 3.27 -13.32 -43.47
C ASN A 43 3.28 -14.05 -42.12
N CYS A 44 2.37 -13.68 -41.18
CA CYS A 44 2.35 -14.24 -39.85
C CYS A 44 1.93 -15.71 -39.86
N GLN A 45 2.66 -16.54 -39.10
CA GLN A 45 2.40 -17.98 -38.98
C GLN A 45 1.50 -18.34 -37.79
N SER A 46 1.08 -17.36 -37.05
CA SER A 46 0.13 -17.56 -35.91
C SER A 46 -1.20 -18.09 -36.43
N LYS A 47 -1.57 -19.29 -36.02
CA LYS A 47 -2.87 -19.89 -36.44
C LYS A 47 -4.06 -19.00 -36.12
N MET A 48 -3.99 -18.27 -35.01
CA MET A 48 -5.06 -17.35 -34.59
C MET A 48 -5.14 -16.16 -35.55
N VAL A 49 -4.00 -15.60 -35.93
CA VAL A 49 -3.93 -14.47 -36.85
C VAL A 49 -4.38 -14.89 -38.23
N VAL A 50 -3.83 -15.97 -38.76
CA VAL A 50 -4.19 -16.51 -40.09
C VAL A 50 -5.69 -16.77 -40.21
N ASN A 51 -6.27 -17.50 -39.23
CA ASN A 51 -7.70 -17.78 -39.21
C ASN A 51 -8.57 -16.53 -39.12
N GLY A 52 -8.11 -15.51 -38.39
CA GLY A 52 -8.84 -14.23 -38.29
C GLY A 52 -8.79 -13.46 -39.61
N LEU A 53 -7.64 -13.39 -40.25
CA LEU A 53 -7.48 -12.71 -41.54
C LEU A 53 -8.28 -13.40 -42.64
N GLU A 54 -8.34 -14.75 -42.67
CA GLU A 54 -9.20 -15.52 -43.57
C GLU A 54 -10.69 -15.21 -43.40
N GLN A 55 -11.10 -14.84 -42.18
CA GLN A 55 -12.47 -14.39 -41.87
C GLN A 55 -12.67 -12.88 -42.12
N SER A 56 -11.74 -12.22 -42.77
CA SER A 56 -11.76 -10.77 -43.06
C SER A 56 -11.76 -9.92 -41.78
N PHE A 57 -11.15 -10.40 -40.70
CA PHE A 57 -10.93 -9.60 -39.50
C PHE A 57 -9.80 -8.58 -39.76
N THR A 58 -9.87 -7.49 -39.02
CA THR A 58 -8.86 -6.42 -39.06
C THR A 58 -7.98 -6.53 -37.82
N MET A 59 -6.68 -6.40 -37.96
CA MET A 59 -5.76 -6.19 -36.85
C MET A 59 -5.62 -4.71 -36.62
N LEU A 60 -6.27 -4.22 -35.56
CA LEU A 60 -6.13 -2.85 -35.13
C LEU A 60 -5.12 -2.74 -34.00
N ALA A 61 -4.38 -1.66 -33.99
CA ALA A 61 -3.42 -1.31 -32.96
C ALA A 61 -3.81 -0.01 -32.26
N LEU A 62 -3.63 0.01 -30.94
CA LEU A 62 -3.76 1.18 -30.07
C LEU A 62 -2.39 1.50 -29.46
N PRO A 63 -1.75 2.62 -29.80
CA PRO A 63 -0.58 3.11 -29.13
C PRO A 63 -0.89 3.47 -27.65
N LEU A 64 0.04 3.13 -26.76
CA LEU A 64 -0.01 3.48 -25.35
C LEU A 64 1.33 4.15 -24.95
N PRO A 65 1.48 5.46 -25.23
CA PRO A 65 2.71 6.18 -24.96
C PRO A 65 3.15 6.09 -23.49
N GLY A 66 4.44 5.81 -23.26
CA GLY A 66 5.05 5.73 -21.93
C GLY A 66 4.68 4.48 -21.11
N LEU A 67 3.97 3.49 -21.70
CA LEU A 67 3.53 2.28 -20.99
C LEU A 67 4.32 1.00 -21.33
N ALA A 68 5.39 1.07 -22.14
CA ALA A 68 6.26 -0.07 -22.37
C ALA A 68 6.84 -0.61 -21.05
N GLY A 69 6.84 -1.92 -20.87
CA GLY A 69 7.32 -2.57 -19.65
C GLY A 69 6.38 -2.47 -18.45
N LYS A 70 5.31 -1.67 -18.53
CA LYS A 70 4.35 -1.47 -17.44
C LYS A 70 3.08 -2.30 -17.61
N ILE A 71 2.70 -2.63 -18.85
CA ILE A 71 1.49 -3.39 -19.15
C ILE A 71 1.63 -4.83 -18.64
N GLY A 72 2.80 -5.44 -18.88
CA GLY A 72 3.09 -6.82 -18.53
C GLY A 72 3.66 -7.04 -17.14
N THR A 73 4.04 -5.98 -16.42
CA THR A 73 4.69 -6.06 -15.11
C THR A 73 3.84 -6.82 -14.12
N LYS A 74 4.48 -7.75 -13.41
CA LYS A 74 3.91 -8.45 -12.27
C LYS A 74 4.50 -7.86 -11.00
N SER A 75 3.66 -7.37 -10.14
CA SER A 75 4.06 -6.85 -8.84
C SER A 75 3.47 -7.72 -7.74
N VAL A 76 4.16 -7.79 -6.63
CA VAL A 76 3.69 -8.43 -5.39
C VAL A 76 3.69 -7.38 -4.29
N ASP A 77 2.83 -7.56 -3.30
CA ASP A 77 2.87 -6.75 -2.09
C ASP A 77 3.97 -7.22 -1.14
N ASN A 78 4.04 -6.61 0.03
CA ASN A 78 5.05 -6.93 1.04
C ASN A 78 4.91 -8.36 1.61
N GLU A 79 3.74 -8.97 1.48
CA GLU A 79 3.43 -10.32 1.93
C GLU A 79 3.57 -11.38 0.82
N GLY A 80 3.94 -10.95 -0.39
CA GLY A 80 4.13 -11.81 -1.55
C GLY A 80 2.86 -12.09 -2.37
N ALA A 81 1.73 -11.47 -2.04
CA ALA A 81 0.49 -11.61 -2.81
C ALA A 81 0.57 -10.86 -4.14
N GLN A 82 0.07 -11.45 -5.22
CA GLN A 82 0.11 -10.84 -6.54
C GLN A 82 -0.87 -9.67 -6.64
N LEU A 83 -0.34 -8.49 -7.00
CA LEU A 83 -1.16 -7.30 -7.27
C LEU A 83 -1.83 -7.37 -8.66
N PRO A 84 -2.91 -6.61 -8.88
CA PRO A 84 -3.55 -6.49 -10.18
C PRO A 84 -2.56 -6.04 -11.26
N ARG A 85 -2.54 -6.72 -12.41
CA ARG A 85 -1.67 -6.42 -13.54
C ARG A 85 -2.42 -5.63 -14.60
N LEU A 86 -1.84 -4.53 -15.09
CA LEU A 86 -2.47 -3.66 -16.09
C LEU A 86 -2.92 -4.43 -17.34
N GLY A 87 -2.07 -5.26 -17.93
CA GLY A 87 -2.42 -6.04 -19.12
C GLY A 87 -3.66 -6.92 -18.92
N ARG A 88 -3.87 -7.46 -17.70
CA ARG A 88 -5.09 -8.22 -17.37
C ARG A 88 -6.33 -7.34 -17.30
N GLU A 89 -6.17 -6.13 -16.75
CA GLU A 89 -7.24 -5.12 -16.70
C GLU A 89 -7.65 -4.69 -18.11
N LEU A 90 -6.68 -4.42 -18.98
CA LEU A 90 -6.90 -4.04 -20.38
C LEU A 90 -7.60 -5.17 -21.16
N ALA A 91 -7.12 -6.41 -20.98
CA ALA A 91 -7.76 -7.57 -21.61
C ALA A 91 -9.19 -7.81 -21.10
N GLY A 92 -9.44 -7.53 -19.79
CA GLY A 92 -10.77 -7.56 -19.20
C GLY A 92 -11.72 -6.54 -19.83
N ALA A 93 -11.25 -5.30 -20.00
CA ALA A 93 -11.99 -4.24 -20.66
C ALA A 93 -12.34 -4.57 -22.13
N ALA A 94 -11.37 -5.09 -22.88
CA ALA A 94 -11.61 -5.51 -24.27
C ALA A 94 -12.70 -6.60 -24.38
N LYS A 95 -12.75 -7.55 -23.46
CA LYS A 95 -13.75 -8.63 -23.46
C LYS A 95 -15.18 -8.13 -23.31
N LEU A 96 -15.41 -6.94 -22.74
CA LEU A 96 -16.73 -6.33 -22.68
C LEU A 96 -17.30 -6.03 -24.06
N ALA A 97 -16.43 -5.80 -25.06
CA ALA A 97 -16.83 -5.67 -26.46
C ALA A 97 -17.06 -7.02 -27.17
N GLY A 98 -16.95 -8.14 -26.45
CA GLY A 98 -17.19 -9.49 -27.00
C GLY A 98 -15.98 -10.11 -27.70
N VAL A 99 -14.81 -9.49 -27.70
CA VAL A 99 -13.59 -10.11 -28.24
C VAL A 99 -13.03 -11.15 -27.28
N LYS A 100 -12.30 -12.15 -27.82
CA LYS A 100 -11.72 -13.22 -27.00
C LYS A 100 -10.53 -12.76 -26.17
N GLY A 101 -9.83 -11.71 -26.61
CA GLY A 101 -8.67 -11.14 -25.97
C GLY A 101 -7.96 -10.14 -26.87
N VAL A 102 -6.90 -9.60 -26.35
CA VAL A 102 -5.97 -8.67 -27.02
C VAL A 102 -4.55 -9.13 -26.78
N PHE A 103 -3.62 -8.69 -27.61
CA PHE A 103 -2.18 -8.83 -27.36
C PHE A 103 -1.61 -7.49 -26.93
N HIS A 104 -0.58 -7.48 -26.11
CA HIS A 104 0.12 -6.25 -25.75
C HIS A 104 1.64 -6.36 -25.95
N SER A 105 2.28 -5.24 -26.17
CA SER A 105 3.71 -5.15 -26.50
C SER A 105 4.62 -5.90 -25.54
N ASP A 106 4.29 -5.91 -24.22
CA ASP A 106 5.15 -6.48 -23.20
C ASP A 106 5.09 -8.02 -23.13
N GLU A 107 4.14 -8.65 -23.79
CA GLU A 107 4.07 -10.11 -23.89
C GLU A 107 4.56 -10.64 -25.24
N LEU A 108 4.74 -9.75 -26.20
CA LEU A 108 5.25 -10.10 -27.54
C LEU A 108 6.79 -10.00 -27.58
N PRO A 109 7.46 -10.86 -28.38
CA PRO A 109 6.91 -11.86 -29.30
C PRO A 109 6.39 -13.12 -28.58
N ALA A 110 5.19 -13.56 -28.96
CA ALA A 110 4.53 -14.75 -28.43
C ALA A 110 3.35 -15.14 -29.33
N TYR A 111 2.71 -16.26 -29.07
CA TYR A 111 1.50 -16.75 -29.75
C TYR A 111 1.68 -16.96 -31.28
N GLY A 112 2.90 -17.15 -31.71
CA GLY A 112 3.24 -17.26 -33.13
C GLY A 112 3.33 -15.92 -33.88
N ILE A 113 3.37 -14.81 -33.13
CA ILE A 113 3.75 -13.48 -33.60
C ILE A 113 5.24 -13.34 -33.35
N GLU A 114 6.03 -13.21 -34.42
CA GLU A 114 7.48 -13.12 -34.33
C GLU A 114 7.96 -11.69 -34.08
N ALA A 115 9.23 -11.53 -33.71
CA ALA A 115 9.82 -10.22 -33.41
C ALA A 115 9.75 -9.25 -34.60
N GLU A 116 9.84 -9.75 -35.83
CA GLU A 116 9.73 -8.94 -37.06
C GLU A 116 8.37 -8.25 -37.19
N HIS A 117 7.28 -8.95 -36.83
CA HIS A 117 5.94 -8.37 -36.83
C HIS A 117 5.81 -7.27 -35.76
N VAL A 118 6.42 -7.48 -34.58
CA VAL A 118 6.43 -6.48 -33.47
C VAL A 118 7.16 -5.22 -33.92
N GLU A 119 8.31 -5.36 -34.58
CA GLU A 119 9.07 -4.21 -35.08
C GLU A 119 8.35 -3.50 -36.24
N SER A 120 7.67 -4.26 -37.12
CA SER A 120 6.84 -3.68 -38.17
C SER A 120 5.70 -2.84 -37.59
N VAL A 121 5.00 -3.37 -36.59
CA VAL A 121 3.95 -2.62 -35.87
C VAL A 121 4.51 -1.37 -35.19
N ARG A 122 5.65 -1.48 -34.48
CA ARG A 122 6.29 -0.32 -33.85
C ARG A 122 6.61 0.78 -34.86
N SER A 123 7.13 0.38 -36.02
CA SER A 123 7.44 1.31 -37.12
C SER A 123 6.17 1.92 -37.72
N SER A 124 5.12 1.14 -37.95
CA SER A 124 3.83 1.61 -38.48
C SER A 124 3.12 2.58 -37.52
N LEU A 125 3.40 2.48 -36.23
CA LEU A 125 2.83 3.34 -35.17
C LEU A 125 3.75 4.51 -34.78
N ASP A 126 4.96 4.60 -35.32
CA ASP A 126 6.00 5.59 -34.96
C ASP A 126 6.29 5.62 -33.46
N LEU A 127 6.47 4.44 -32.85
CA LEU A 127 6.64 4.26 -31.41
C LEU A 127 8.09 4.37 -30.95
N SER A 128 8.31 5.11 -29.87
CA SER A 128 9.58 5.11 -29.14
C SER A 128 9.72 3.83 -28.28
N ILE A 129 10.93 3.59 -27.76
CA ILE A 129 11.21 2.42 -26.91
C ILE A 129 10.39 2.42 -25.61
N SER A 130 9.99 3.59 -25.13
CA SER A 130 9.17 3.78 -23.92
C SER A 130 7.68 3.52 -24.16
N ASP A 131 7.24 3.39 -25.40
CA ASP A 131 5.84 3.30 -25.76
C ASP A 131 5.40 1.84 -25.90
N GLY A 132 4.28 1.52 -25.27
CA GLY A 132 3.59 0.25 -25.44
C GLY A 132 2.52 0.33 -26.53
N PHE A 133 1.93 -0.79 -26.86
CA PHE A 133 0.75 -0.88 -27.72
C PHE A 133 -0.10 -2.10 -27.37
N VAL A 134 -1.36 -2.06 -27.80
CA VAL A 134 -2.30 -3.19 -27.71
C VAL A 134 -2.85 -3.48 -29.11
N LEU A 135 -2.92 -4.78 -29.46
CA LEU A 135 -3.45 -5.28 -30.72
C LEU A 135 -4.77 -6.00 -30.49
N CYS A 136 -5.73 -5.78 -31.35
CA CYS A 136 -7.00 -6.50 -31.37
C CYS A 136 -7.29 -7.04 -32.78
N LEU A 137 -7.53 -8.35 -32.88
CA LEU A 137 -7.92 -9.03 -34.11
C LEU A 137 -9.40 -9.42 -34.02
N ALA A 138 -10.25 -8.72 -34.74
CA ALA A 138 -11.70 -8.94 -34.76
C ALA A 138 -12.34 -8.26 -35.99
N PRO A 139 -13.64 -8.42 -36.26
CA PRO A 139 -14.36 -7.54 -37.19
C PRO A 139 -14.07 -6.07 -36.81
N LYS A 140 -13.83 -5.22 -37.81
CA LYS A 140 -13.32 -3.86 -37.60
C LYS A 140 -14.09 -3.08 -36.51
N TRP A 141 -15.41 -3.04 -36.59
CA TRP A 141 -16.26 -2.36 -35.62
C TRP A 141 -16.08 -2.88 -34.17
N GLN A 142 -15.85 -4.18 -34.06
CA GLN A 142 -15.69 -4.84 -32.75
C GLN A 142 -14.29 -4.59 -32.19
N ALA A 143 -13.26 -4.59 -33.03
CA ALA A 143 -11.89 -4.24 -32.66
C ALA A 143 -11.79 -2.76 -32.22
N GLU A 144 -12.50 -1.85 -32.91
CA GLU A 144 -12.60 -0.44 -32.52
C GLU A 144 -13.21 -0.30 -31.13
N LEU A 145 -14.37 -0.89 -30.88
CA LEU A 145 -15.05 -0.87 -29.58
C LEU A 145 -14.20 -1.48 -28.45
N ALA A 146 -13.51 -2.58 -28.76
CA ALA A 146 -12.63 -3.23 -27.79
C ALA A 146 -11.44 -2.34 -27.41
N LEU A 147 -10.79 -1.71 -28.38
CA LEU A 147 -9.64 -0.84 -28.14
C LEU A 147 -10.03 0.50 -27.50
N GLU A 148 -11.20 1.02 -27.80
CA GLU A 148 -11.77 2.17 -27.06
C GLU A 148 -11.97 1.82 -25.57
N SER A 149 -12.52 0.64 -25.29
CA SER A 149 -12.67 0.16 -23.90
C SER A 149 -11.32 -0.03 -23.20
N VAL A 150 -10.30 -0.54 -23.93
CA VAL A 150 -8.92 -0.65 -23.46
C VAL A 150 -8.35 0.73 -23.13
N LEU A 151 -8.54 1.71 -24.00
CA LEU A 151 -8.05 3.07 -23.80
C LEU A 151 -8.68 3.72 -22.56
N LEU A 152 -10.00 3.61 -22.41
CA LEU A 152 -10.69 4.14 -21.24
C LEU A 152 -10.16 3.50 -19.95
N ARG A 153 -9.89 2.19 -19.97
CA ARG A 153 -9.29 1.50 -18.83
C ARG A 153 -7.86 1.95 -18.56
N ALA A 154 -7.04 2.13 -19.59
CA ALA A 154 -5.68 2.64 -19.46
C ALA A 154 -5.66 4.06 -18.89
N ARG A 155 -6.55 4.95 -19.36
CA ARG A 155 -6.72 6.31 -18.85
C ARG A 155 -7.13 6.30 -17.38
N ALA A 156 -8.10 5.48 -16.99
CA ALA A 156 -8.54 5.36 -15.60
C ALA A 156 -7.40 4.91 -14.67
N ALA A 157 -6.53 4.02 -15.13
CA ALA A 157 -5.40 3.49 -14.36
C ALA A 157 -4.16 4.40 -14.40
N TRP A 158 -4.12 5.42 -15.28
CA TRP A 158 -2.95 6.26 -15.49
C TRP A 158 -2.69 7.23 -14.33
N HIS A 159 -3.72 7.83 -13.77
CA HIS A 159 -3.59 8.91 -12.80
C HIS A 159 -4.01 8.54 -11.38
N ARG A 160 -4.77 7.47 -11.21
CA ARG A 160 -5.22 6.97 -9.90
C ARG A 160 -5.60 5.50 -9.96
N ILE A 161 -5.73 4.89 -8.80
CA ILE A 161 -6.44 3.60 -8.69
C ILE A 161 -7.91 3.86 -9.02
N PRO A 162 -8.50 3.16 -10.00
CA PRO A 162 -9.89 3.38 -10.37
C PRO A 162 -10.84 3.23 -9.17
N GLN A 163 -11.71 4.21 -8.98
CA GLN A 163 -12.74 4.18 -7.94
C GLN A 163 -13.88 3.26 -8.37
N GLU A 164 -13.79 2.02 -7.94
CA GLU A 164 -14.75 0.98 -8.31
C GLU A 164 -14.85 -0.10 -7.23
N VAL A 165 -15.98 -0.80 -7.20
CA VAL A 165 -16.11 -2.03 -6.42
C VAL A 165 -15.41 -3.15 -7.16
N ARG A 166 -14.55 -3.88 -6.48
CA ARG A 166 -13.78 -5.00 -7.05
C ARG A 166 -14.12 -6.31 -6.34
N ASN A 167 -14.14 -7.39 -7.11
CA ASN A 167 -14.22 -8.74 -6.56
C ASN A 167 -12.81 -9.27 -6.31
N VAL A 168 -12.61 -9.90 -5.17
CA VAL A 168 -11.43 -10.73 -4.94
C VAL A 168 -11.51 -11.96 -5.82
N VAL A 169 -10.45 -12.22 -6.58
CA VAL A 169 -10.36 -13.40 -7.46
C VAL A 169 -9.56 -14.48 -6.75
N ILE A 170 -10.26 -15.46 -6.19
CA ILE A 170 -9.62 -16.63 -5.58
C ILE A 170 -9.43 -17.69 -6.64
N LYS A 171 -8.19 -18.06 -6.92
CA LYS A 171 -7.87 -19.17 -7.82
C LYS A 171 -7.68 -20.45 -7.00
N LYS A 172 -8.28 -21.53 -7.48
CA LYS A 172 -8.05 -22.85 -6.89
C LYS A 172 -6.57 -23.22 -6.98
N GLY A 173 -5.96 -23.50 -5.83
CA GLY A 173 -4.54 -23.85 -5.73
C GLY A 173 -3.56 -22.65 -5.66
N ALA A 174 -4.06 -21.43 -5.61
CA ALA A 174 -3.27 -20.22 -5.38
C ALA A 174 -4.02 -19.30 -4.40
N PRO A 175 -4.14 -19.68 -3.12
CA PRO A 175 -4.91 -18.91 -2.14
C PRO A 175 -4.33 -17.52 -1.87
N ASP A 176 -3.03 -17.35 -2.06
CA ASP A 176 -2.31 -16.09 -1.79
C ASP A 176 -2.32 -15.13 -2.99
N ASP A 177 -3.11 -15.43 -4.03
CA ASP A 177 -3.28 -14.54 -5.18
C ASP A 177 -4.25 -13.41 -4.80
N GLY A 178 -3.72 -12.28 -4.33
CA GLY A 178 -4.45 -11.06 -4.00
C GLY A 178 -5.07 -10.33 -5.20
N THR A 179 -5.14 -11.00 -6.36
CA THR A 179 -5.69 -10.43 -7.60
C THR A 179 -7.16 -10.08 -7.41
N THR A 180 -7.54 -8.91 -7.88
CA THR A 180 -8.93 -8.45 -7.93
C THR A 180 -9.37 -8.23 -9.37
N ALA A 181 -10.68 -8.18 -9.60
CA ALA A 181 -11.28 -7.84 -10.87
C ALA A 181 -12.35 -6.76 -10.70
N PRO A 182 -12.49 -5.82 -11.65
CA PRO A 182 -13.53 -4.80 -11.58
C PRO A 182 -14.92 -5.44 -11.60
N MET A 183 -15.80 -4.94 -10.76
CA MET A 183 -17.18 -5.40 -10.64
C MET A 183 -18.17 -4.33 -11.10
N ARG A 184 -18.10 -3.15 -10.49
CA ARG A 184 -18.97 -2.02 -10.81
C ARG A 184 -18.33 -0.71 -10.34
N PRO A 185 -18.67 0.44 -10.93
CA PRO A 185 -18.29 1.74 -10.41
C PRO A 185 -18.77 1.93 -8.97
N LEU A 186 -18.04 2.71 -8.19
CA LEU A 186 -18.54 3.14 -6.88
C LEU A 186 -19.86 3.88 -7.05
N PRO A 187 -20.77 3.81 -6.07
CA PRO A 187 -21.94 4.67 -6.03
C PRO A 187 -21.47 6.12 -5.98
N GLY A 188 -21.56 6.82 -7.09
CA GLY A 188 -21.30 8.24 -7.19
C GLY A 188 -22.58 9.05 -7.22
N GLY A 189 -22.50 10.34 -7.54
CA GLY A 189 -23.64 11.25 -7.61
C GLY A 189 -24.81 10.78 -8.48
N ALA A 190 -24.56 9.90 -9.46
CA ALA A 190 -25.61 9.28 -10.26
C ALA A 190 -26.46 8.22 -9.50
N ARG A 191 -26.00 7.74 -8.36
CA ARG A 191 -26.68 6.71 -7.54
C ARG A 191 -27.05 7.20 -6.14
N MET A 192 -26.49 8.31 -5.71
CA MET A 192 -26.77 8.94 -4.43
C MET A 192 -27.48 10.27 -4.69
N TYR A 193 -28.57 10.50 -4.02
CA TYR A 193 -29.16 11.82 -4.01
C TYR A 193 -28.19 12.79 -3.35
N PRO A 194 -28.05 14.02 -3.87
CA PRO A 194 -27.30 15.06 -3.15
C PRO A 194 -27.85 15.23 -1.74
N GLU A 195 -26.96 15.30 -0.76
CA GLU A 195 -27.35 15.64 0.61
C GLU A 195 -27.82 17.11 0.64
N THR A 196 -29.13 17.30 0.64
CA THR A 196 -29.73 18.63 0.60
C THR A 196 -29.80 19.30 1.96
N ASP A 197 -29.71 18.49 3.03
CA ASP A 197 -29.88 18.93 4.42
C ASP A 197 -28.54 19.37 5.05
N ILE A 198 -27.43 19.01 4.44
CA ILE A 198 -26.08 19.36 4.91
C ILE A 198 -25.47 20.35 3.92
N PRO A 199 -25.30 21.61 4.29
CA PRO A 199 -24.64 22.58 3.43
C PRO A 199 -23.17 22.23 3.25
N SER A 200 -22.60 22.55 2.08
CA SER A 200 -21.18 22.39 1.80
C SER A 200 -20.34 23.11 2.85
N GLN A 201 -19.49 22.38 3.54
CA GLN A 201 -18.56 22.94 4.52
C GLN A 201 -17.19 23.20 3.88
N LYS A 202 -16.78 24.46 3.88
CA LYS A 202 -15.44 24.83 3.46
C LYS A 202 -14.45 24.57 4.60
N ILE A 203 -13.36 23.86 4.30
CA ILE A 203 -12.24 23.75 5.22
C ILE A 203 -11.40 25.02 5.06
N SER A 204 -11.26 25.82 6.12
CA SER A 204 -10.43 27.03 6.07
C SER A 204 -8.94 26.71 5.85
N SER A 205 -8.17 27.66 5.33
CA SER A 205 -6.72 27.50 5.14
C SER A 205 -6.01 27.18 6.46
N GLU A 206 -6.43 27.83 7.56
CA GLU A 206 -5.86 27.60 8.90
C GLU A 206 -6.12 26.17 9.37
N LYS A 207 -7.37 25.67 9.20
CA LYS A 207 -7.71 24.30 9.55
C LYS A 207 -6.94 23.30 8.72
N TRP A 208 -6.78 23.58 7.42
CA TRP A 208 -6.00 22.72 6.53
C TRP A 208 -4.52 22.67 6.93
N GLN A 209 -3.91 23.82 7.22
CA GLN A 209 -2.54 23.87 7.73
C GLN A 209 -2.38 23.15 9.06
N SER A 210 -3.33 23.31 9.97
CA SER A 210 -3.34 22.57 11.24
C SER A 210 -3.40 21.06 11.03
N ILE A 211 -4.20 20.58 10.08
CA ILE A 211 -4.25 19.14 9.74
C ILE A 211 -2.90 18.68 9.18
N LEU A 212 -2.30 19.43 8.25
CA LEU A 212 -1.00 19.07 7.67
C LEU A 212 0.13 19.01 8.69
N GLN A 213 0.09 19.88 9.70
CA GLN A 213 1.08 19.89 10.78
C GLN A 213 0.89 18.77 11.79
N ASN A 214 -0.31 18.20 11.88
CA ASN A 214 -0.69 17.17 12.84
C ASN A 214 -1.05 15.84 12.15
N LEU A 215 -0.49 15.60 10.96
CA LEU A 215 -0.66 14.30 10.30
C LEU A 215 0.00 13.21 11.15
N PRO A 216 -0.66 12.07 11.36
CA PRO A 216 -0.03 10.92 11.99
C PRO A 216 1.14 10.43 11.15
N MET A 217 2.11 9.85 11.78
CA MET A 217 3.23 9.21 11.09
C MET A 217 2.72 8.05 10.23
N THR A 218 3.29 7.92 9.05
CA THR A 218 3.10 6.71 8.23
C THR A 218 3.83 5.52 8.86
N ASP A 219 3.42 4.29 8.53
CA ASP A 219 4.07 3.08 9.04
C ASP A 219 5.59 3.09 8.76
N SER A 220 5.99 3.54 7.58
CA SER A 220 7.41 3.67 7.25
C SER A 220 8.15 4.66 8.17
N GLN A 221 7.53 5.77 8.51
CA GLN A 221 8.11 6.75 9.44
C GLN A 221 8.17 6.22 10.87
N ARG A 222 7.14 5.49 11.32
CA ARG A 222 7.11 4.82 12.61
C ARG A 222 8.22 3.77 12.71
N MET A 223 8.42 2.97 11.66
CA MET A 223 9.54 2.00 11.59
C MET A 223 10.90 2.68 11.70
N VAL A 224 11.12 3.75 10.91
CA VAL A 224 12.39 4.51 10.95
C VAL A 224 12.64 5.10 12.33
N ARG A 225 11.61 5.67 12.97
CA ARG A 225 11.71 6.19 14.35
C ARG A 225 12.13 5.11 15.34
N MET A 226 11.57 3.89 15.21
CA MET A 226 11.93 2.77 16.08
C MET A 226 13.31 2.19 15.80
N ASP A 227 13.89 2.42 14.61
CA ASP A 227 15.26 2.02 14.28
C ASP A 227 16.31 2.84 15.03
N GLU A 228 15.97 4.04 15.53
CA GLU A 228 16.85 4.87 16.33
C GLU A 228 17.10 4.27 17.72
N PHE A 229 16.24 3.37 18.17
CA PHE A 229 16.36 2.69 19.47
C PHE A 229 16.95 1.30 19.31
N ASN A 230 17.82 0.92 20.25
CA ASN A 230 18.45 -0.40 20.26
C ASN A 230 17.48 -1.48 20.83
N VAL A 231 16.34 -1.69 20.16
CA VAL A 231 15.37 -2.77 20.44
C VAL A 231 15.55 -3.94 19.48
N SER A 232 15.11 -5.13 19.84
CA SER A 232 15.15 -6.28 18.91
C SER A 232 14.11 -6.14 17.82
N SER A 233 14.30 -6.83 16.68
CA SER A 233 13.29 -6.84 15.59
C SER A 233 11.92 -7.28 16.07
N ASP A 234 11.87 -8.35 16.89
CA ASP A 234 10.62 -8.90 17.41
C ASP A 234 9.91 -7.91 18.35
N GLN A 235 10.67 -7.20 19.21
CA GLN A 235 10.11 -6.15 20.08
C GLN A 235 9.58 -4.98 19.25
N LYS A 236 10.31 -4.56 18.22
CA LYS A 236 9.88 -3.50 17.32
C LYS A 236 8.58 -3.85 16.61
N GLU A 237 8.49 -5.05 16.03
CA GLU A 237 7.27 -5.53 15.37
C GLU A 237 6.08 -5.56 16.33
N GLN A 238 6.27 -6.05 17.55
CA GLN A 238 5.19 -6.10 18.54
C GLN A 238 4.74 -4.71 18.99
N ILE A 239 5.67 -3.77 19.23
CA ILE A 239 5.37 -2.38 19.59
C ILE A 239 4.56 -1.71 18.48
N LEU A 240 4.99 -1.84 17.22
CA LEU A 240 4.30 -1.24 16.07
C LEU A 240 2.93 -1.87 15.84
N ALA A 241 2.83 -3.20 15.95
CA ALA A 241 1.56 -3.92 15.77
C ALA A 241 0.51 -3.58 16.83
N ARG A 242 0.94 -3.21 18.04
CA ARG A 242 0.06 -2.79 19.14
C ARG A 242 -0.10 -1.26 19.23
N GLU A 243 0.45 -0.51 18.28
CA GLU A 243 0.43 0.97 18.25
C GLU A 243 1.00 1.62 19.53
N LEU A 244 2.02 0.98 20.12
CA LEU A 244 2.68 1.42 21.36
C LEU A 244 3.93 2.26 21.10
N ASP A 245 4.28 2.59 19.87
CA ASP A 245 5.52 3.29 19.53
C ASP A 245 5.55 4.74 20.03
N ASP A 246 4.44 5.46 20.04
CA ASP A 246 4.36 6.78 20.68
C ASP A 246 4.56 6.66 22.19
N THR A 247 3.85 5.74 22.83
CA THR A 247 3.98 5.44 24.26
C THR A 247 5.42 5.04 24.61
N PHE A 248 6.06 4.23 23.78
CA PHE A 248 7.45 3.82 23.97
C PHE A 248 8.39 5.03 23.99
N VAL A 249 8.25 5.93 23.02
CA VAL A 249 9.12 7.13 22.89
C VAL A 249 8.89 8.11 24.04
N ASP A 250 7.63 8.37 24.37
CA ASP A 250 7.25 9.36 25.38
C ASP A 250 7.71 8.98 26.80
N HIS A 251 7.81 7.68 27.10
CA HIS A 251 8.14 7.19 28.44
C HIS A 251 9.52 6.51 28.53
N GLN A 252 10.31 6.54 27.46
CA GLN A 252 11.65 5.91 27.45
C GLN A 252 12.62 6.59 28.42
N ASN A 253 12.59 7.93 28.54
CA ASN A 253 13.27 8.73 29.56
C ASN A 253 14.71 8.29 29.94
N GLY A 254 15.51 7.85 28.94
CA GLY A 254 16.88 7.36 29.17
C GLY A 254 16.96 5.93 29.72
N LEU A 255 15.86 5.22 29.86
CA LEU A 255 15.84 3.80 30.24
C LEU A 255 16.50 2.93 29.16
N PRO A 256 17.07 1.77 29.53
CA PRO A 256 17.61 0.83 28.54
C PRO A 256 16.49 0.35 27.58
N ALA A 257 16.59 0.70 26.30
CA ALA A 257 15.51 0.52 25.32
C ALA A 257 14.94 -0.91 25.26
N LYS A 258 15.80 -1.94 25.29
CA LYS A 258 15.37 -3.35 25.31
C LYS A 258 14.60 -3.74 26.56
N ALA A 259 15.01 -3.23 27.72
CA ALA A 259 14.33 -3.50 28.98
C ALA A 259 12.99 -2.77 29.03
N TRP A 260 12.96 -1.51 28.57
CA TRP A 260 11.73 -0.72 28.48
C TRP A 260 10.72 -1.37 27.52
N ALA A 261 11.18 -1.81 26.33
CA ALA A 261 10.34 -2.53 25.39
C ALA A 261 9.70 -3.80 26.00
N ALA A 262 10.48 -4.59 26.75
CA ALA A 262 9.97 -5.80 27.39
C ALA A 262 8.89 -5.45 28.46
N VAL A 263 9.16 -4.50 29.34
CA VAL A 263 8.24 -4.10 30.40
C VAL A 263 6.95 -3.51 29.82
N LEU A 264 7.05 -2.66 28.79
CA LEU A 264 5.91 -2.07 28.11
C LEU A 264 5.02 -3.13 27.44
N LEU A 265 5.62 -4.11 26.74
CA LEU A 265 4.89 -5.18 26.06
C LEU A 265 4.24 -6.17 27.02
N GLU A 266 4.81 -6.37 28.20
CA GLU A 266 4.26 -7.24 29.25
C GLU A 266 3.15 -6.56 30.05
N ASN A 267 3.10 -5.22 30.09
CA ASN A 267 2.20 -4.43 30.93
C ASN A 267 1.48 -3.34 30.13
N ASP A 268 1.08 -3.62 28.88
CA ASP A 268 0.46 -2.65 27.96
C ASP A 268 -0.93 -2.15 28.40
N GLU A 269 -1.59 -2.85 29.34
CA GLU A 269 -2.86 -2.43 29.96
C GLU A 269 -2.67 -1.49 31.16
N VAL A 270 -1.45 -1.31 31.65
CA VAL A 270 -1.14 -0.45 32.80
C VAL A 270 -0.65 0.91 32.33
N ASP A 271 -0.89 1.97 33.09
CA ASP A 271 -0.35 3.31 32.80
C ASP A 271 1.17 3.22 32.55
N PRO A 272 1.65 3.55 31.33
CA PRO A 272 3.07 3.46 30.98
C PRO A 272 4.00 4.25 31.89
N ARG A 273 3.49 5.31 32.49
CA ARG A 273 4.23 6.10 33.49
C ARG A 273 4.62 5.25 34.69
N ILE A 274 3.72 4.40 35.19
CA ILE A 274 4.00 3.51 36.32
C ILE A 274 5.08 2.51 35.94
N SER A 275 4.95 1.87 34.77
CA SER A 275 5.91 0.91 34.26
C SER A 275 7.31 1.52 34.08
N SER A 276 7.38 2.77 33.59
CA SER A 276 8.66 3.48 33.44
C SER A 276 9.29 3.86 34.77
N LEU A 277 8.49 4.27 35.76
CA LEU A 277 8.97 4.59 37.12
C LEU A 277 9.51 3.33 37.82
N VAL A 278 8.82 2.21 37.73
CA VAL A 278 9.24 0.93 38.33
C VAL A 278 10.55 0.43 37.65
N LEU A 279 10.65 0.54 36.32
CA LEU A 279 11.89 0.20 35.63
C LEU A 279 13.02 1.15 36.01
N SER A 280 12.74 2.45 36.22
CA SER A 280 13.73 3.41 36.72
C SER A 280 14.24 3.02 38.11
N ALA A 281 13.37 2.62 39.01
CA ALA A 281 13.75 2.13 40.36
C ALA A 281 14.64 0.89 40.27
N LYS A 282 14.33 -0.02 39.33
CA LYS A 282 15.17 -1.21 39.04
C LYS A 282 16.57 -0.80 38.54
N GLU A 283 16.65 0.13 37.61
CA GLU A 283 17.96 0.60 37.08
C GLU A 283 18.78 1.33 38.15
N GLN A 284 18.15 1.91 39.16
CA GLN A 284 18.81 2.47 40.34
C GLN A 284 19.28 1.39 41.35
N GLY A 285 18.93 0.13 41.11
CA GLY A 285 19.28 -0.97 42.05
C GLY A 285 18.37 -1.08 43.24
N GLU A 286 17.22 -0.44 43.25
CA GLU A 286 16.28 -0.39 44.38
C GLU A 286 15.23 -1.51 44.32
N ILE A 287 15.08 -2.15 43.14
CA ILE A 287 14.13 -3.25 42.91
C ILE A 287 14.87 -4.34 42.11
N THR A 288 14.60 -5.62 42.43
CA THR A 288 15.08 -6.76 41.66
C THR A 288 14.28 -6.87 40.34
N ARG A 289 14.88 -7.55 39.34
CA ARG A 289 14.22 -7.80 38.08
C ARG A 289 12.93 -8.61 38.24
N GLU A 290 12.93 -9.59 39.10
CA GLU A 290 11.82 -10.50 39.37
C GLU A 290 10.63 -9.81 39.98
N SER A 291 10.85 -8.70 40.70
CA SER A 291 9.78 -7.95 41.38
C SER A 291 9.12 -6.87 40.52
N ILE A 292 9.61 -6.63 39.29
CA ILE A 292 9.08 -5.57 38.41
C ILE A 292 7.57 -5.69 38.23
N ASN A 293 7.11 -6.85 37.77
CA ASN A 293 5.69 -7.04 37.43
C ASN A 293 4.79 -7.00 38.69
N ASP A 294 5.25 -7.52 39.81
CA ASP A 294 4.50 -7.45 41.09
C ASP A 294 4.33 -6.00 41.59
N VAL A 295 5.39 -5.19 41.45
CA VAL A 295 5.33 -3.78 41.81
C VAL A 295 4.43 -2.99 40.85
N ILE A 296 4.51 -3.25 39.55
CA ILE A 296 3.62 -2.64 38.56
C ILE A 296 2.16 -2.98 38.89
N ALA A 297 1.86 -4.28 39.09
CA ALA A 297 0.51 -4.74 39.43
C ALA A 297 -0.03 -4.10 40.70
N TYR A 298 0.83 -3.93 41.75
CA TYR A 298 0.42 -3.27 42.98
C TYR A 298 0.03 -1.83 42.79
N PHE A 299 0.69 -1.12 41.87
CA PHE A 299 0.45 0.30 41.63
C PHE A 299 -0.48 0.56 40.42
N ALA A 300 -0.98 -0.43 39.73
CA ALA A 300 -1.75 -0.29 38.49
C ALA A 300 -2.96 0.67 38.61
N ASP A 301 -3.68 0.62 39.72
CA ASP A 301 -4.85 1.49 40.00
C ASP A 301 -4.50 2.72 40.85
N LYS A 302 -3.22 3.03 41.02
CA LYS A 302 -2.72 4.11 41.84
C LYS A 302 -1.98 5.13 40.96
N ASN A 303 -1.73 6.31 41.47
CA ASN A 303 -0.91 7.31 40.79
C ASN A 303 0.36 7.58 41.61
N PRO A 304 1.32 6.65 41.66
CA PRO A 304 2.50 6.79 42.48
C PRO A 304 3.50 7.79 41.89
N GLU A 305 4.23 8.45 42.82
CA GLU A 305 5.51 9.05 42.46
C GLU A 305 6.64 8.05 42.77
N LEU A 306 7.84 8.32 42.23
CA LEU A 306 9.00 7.42 42.37
C LEU A 306 9.31 7.12 43.85
N ASP A 307 9.25 8.13 44.73
CA ASP A 307 9.51 7.98 46.17
C ASP A 307 8.58 6.97 46.85
N GLN A 308 7.34 6.87 46.39
CA GLN A 308 6.37 5.90 46.91
C GLN A 308 6.69 4.48 46.47
N ILE A 309 7.19 4.32 45.23
CA ILE A 309 7.67 3.04 44.71
C ILE A 309 8.90 2.58 45.49
N LEU A 310 9.84 3.49 45.73
CA LEU A 310 11.06 3.21 46.52
C LEU A 310 10.73 2.84 47.97
N ALA A 311 9.85 3.58 48.63
CA ALA A 311 9.39 3.25 50.00
C ALA A 311 8.71 1.89 50.07
N TYR A 312 7.87 1.54 49.06
CA TYR A 312 7.26 0.22 48.94
C TYR A 312 8.30 -0.89 48.78
N ALA A 313 9.30 -0.66 47.92
CA ALA A 313 10.37 -1.62 47.69
C ALA A 313 11.22 -1.86 48.94
N GLU A 314 11.49 -0.82 49.74
CA GLU A 314 12.21 -0.93 51.00
C GLU A 314 11.41 -1.69 52.06
N GLU A 315 10.12 -1.35 52.22
CA GLU A 315 9.24 -2.01 53.20
C GLU A 315 9.08 -3.51 52.91
N HIS A 316 9.07 -3.91 51.62
CA HIS A 316 8.87 -5.30 51.22
C HIS A 316 10.16 -6.06 50.91
N GLY A 317 11.33 -5.46 51.15
CA GLY A 317 12.62 -6.11 50.95
C GLY A 317 12.90 -6.52 49.51
N LEU A 318 12.47 -5.70 48.53
CA LEU A 318 12.58 -6.01 47.08
C LEU A 318 13.92 -5.59 46.48
N LYS A 319 14.85 -5.06 47.30
CA LYS A 319 16.20 -4.70 46.88
C LYS A 319 17.05 -5.93 46.61
N PRO A 320 17.96 -5.87 45.63
CA PRO A 320 18.97 -6.90 45.47
C PRO A 320 19.77 -7.09 46.75
N ALA A 321 20.04 -8.35 47.13
CA ALA A 321 20.93 -8.65 48.25
C ALA A 321 22.34 -8.14 47.98
N ASP A 322 22.97 -7.50 48.96
CA ASP A 322 24.35 -7.09 48.88
C ASP A 322 25.31 -8.30 49.03
N GLU A 323 26.60 -8.10 48.71
CA GLU A 323 27.60 -9.16 48.80
C GLU A 323 27.75 -9.71 50.23
N SER A 324 27.53 -8.89 51.27
CA SER A 324 27.62 -9.34 52.68
C SER A 324 26.46 -10.23 53.05
N GLN A 325 25.23 -9.87 52.65
CA GLN A 325 24.04 -10.68 52.82
C GLN A 325 24.11 -12.02 52.08
N LEU A 326 24.65 -12.00 50.88
CA LEU A 326 24.90 -13.24 50.12
C LEU A 326 25.91 -14.15 50.81
N ALA A 327 26.97 -13.60 51.36
CA ALA A 327 27.97 -14.36 52.12
C ALA A 327 27.39 -14.98 53.36
N ASP A 328 26.53 -14.24 54.09
CA ASP A 328 25.80 -14.75 55.29
C ASP A 328 24.82 -15.86 54.94
N ILE A 329 24.06 -15.73 53.87
CA ILE A 329 23.14 -16.75 53.37
C ILE A 329 23.91 -18.02 52.94
N ILE A 330 24.99 -17.86 52.17
CA ILE A 330 25.84 -18.99 51.77
C ILE A 330 26.42 -19.70 52.98
N SER A 331 26.88 -18.95 53.98
CA SER A 331 27.43 -19.52 55.19
C SER A 331 26.40 -20.29 56.01
N ALA A 332 25.14 -19.78 56.03
CA ALA A 332 24.04 -20.46 56.73
C ALA A 332 23.52 -21.70 56.03
N VAL A 333 23.70 -21.81 54.71
CA VAL A 333 23.26 -22.97 53.91
C VAL A 333 24.36 -24.07 53.86
N VAL A 334 25.63 -23.70 54.02
CA VAL A 334 26.77 -24.61 53.95
C VAL A 334 27.15 -25.17 55.34
N ALA A 335 26.63 -24.58 56.42
CA ALA A 335 26.80 -25.07 57.79
C ALA A 335 25.74 -26.13 58.12
#